data_4f058ff517677826a42bfa3f8623001f
#
_entry.id   4f058ff517677826a42bfa3f8623001f
#
_cell.length_a   1.000
_cell.length_b   1.000
_cell.length_c   1.000
_cell.angle_alpha   90.00
_cell.angle_beta   90.00
_cell.angle_gamma   90.00
#
_symmetry.space_group_name_H-M   'P 1'
#
loop_
_entity.id
_entity.type
_entity.pdbx_description
1 polymer ?
#
loop_
_entity_poly.entity_id
_entity_poly.type
_entity_poly.pdbx_seq_one_letter_code
_entity_poly.pdbx_strand_id
1 'polypeptide(L)'
;MTRKTLARKLAATLLIAALFVVGLTFPGVGPLSSTVHAAGVKVTIPTFKVTLNGAIIDNQKGKYPLIVYKDITYFPMTYYDCRFLSVETDWQGNEKGLFIKKSDVRGGYTPYLQSSKNSSTGIAKIVDFPVTINGEKINNLKETYPLLSFRDITYFPMTWQYCVDKFCWAYSFDDKNGLTVDSTDNPVVSYGELPGRTKDEFLCSSVACDGEYAYYVDKSGRVVQMPLLKLSEGSGAKLSDAVDFYQLPISSYSDNYMPPVFFEIYGHRYFICDTGGVMGASCTVEMTASGFKEITTSRMAHFDFGGENIFEYYRGAAPGADNLYKKGGENIGDPNFLYGWNWSEDGEGSGGGGGDYAYARFPANNLYFDGDSYIYVLAFDKTGITEGKPSAGVTLKNGIYRVDLRNNETTRISPDGAYTRSFMATGGTLYFAAGGKYYSYDTVAQQLAEIAAPKETLDAYAVLGGKLYGVTGCEEGWQTSNAVLNRVNEDGTLTRIDETYRWREMDIKTDSVTGKSYLVVSCEDNWDTPYRLTVIDENGDIVLKNSDGVNPKAATVKGGKLYYYNTNSERICSVEL
;
A
#
# COMPACT_ATOMS: atom_id res chain seq x y z
N MET A 1 -25.70 -14.91 -17.33
CA MET A 1 -24.48 -14.54 -18.08
C MET A 1 -24.44 -15.34 -19.35
N THR A 2 -24.54 -14.69 -20.48
CA THR A 2 -24.84 -15.31 -21.77
C THR A 2 -23.57 -15.72 -22.52
N ARG A 3 -23.64 -16.86 -23.22
CA ARG A 3 -22.58 -17.52 -24.02
C ARG A 3 -21.78 -16.62 -25.02
N LYS A 4 -22.10 -15.33 -25.13
CA LYS A 4 -21.40 -14.38 -26.02
C LYS A 4 -20.13 -13.75 -25.42
N THR A 5 -19.94 -13.82 -24.11
CA THR A 5 -18.78 -13.21 -23.42
C THR A 5 -17.57 -14.15 -23.40
N LEU A 6 -17.80 -15.47 -23.51
CA LEU A 6 -16.73 -16.47 -23.54
C LEU A 6 -16.03 -16.55 -24.92
N ALA A 7 -16.75 -16.25 -25.99
CA ALA A 7 -16.20 -16.30 -27.35
C ALA A 7 -15.26 -15.11 -27.68
N ARG A 8 -15.40 -13.97 -26.98
CA ARG A 8 -14.52 -12.81 -27.18
C ARG A 8 -13.18 -12.90 -26.44
N LYS A 9 -13.11 -13.66 -25.35
CA LYS A 9 -11.83 -13.89 -24.63
C LYS A 9 -10.97 -14.95 -25.30
N LEU A 10 -11.55 -15.89 -26.05
CA LEU A 10 -10.78 -16.88 -26.83
C LEU A 10 -10.26 -16.33 -28.17
N ALA A 11 -10.87 -15.26 -28.71
CA ALA A 11 -10.42 -14.67 -29.96
C ALA A 11 -9.21 -13.73 -29.79
N ALA A 12 -9.01 -13.14 -28.60
CA ALA A 12 -7.85 -12.27 -28.33
C ALA A 12 -6.57 -13.05 -28.05
N THR A 13 -6.68 -14.29 -27.54
CA THR A 13 -5.50 -15.13 -27.22
C THR A 13 -4.98 -15.90 -28.43
N LEU A 14 -5.77 -16.03 -29.51
CA LEU A 14 -5.37 -16.74 -30.75
C LEU A 14 -4.80 -15.83 -31.84
N LEU A 15 -4.84 -14.50 -31.69
CA LEU A 15 -4.31 -13.58 -32.68
C LEU A 15 -2.82 -13.25 -32.51
N ILE A 16 -2.21 -13.61 -31.38
CA ILE A 16 -0.77 -13.40 -31.12
C ILE A 16 0.08 -14.63 -31.55
N ALA A 17 -0.54 -15.80 -31.79
CA ALA A 17 0.18 -17.01 -32.19
C ALA A 17 0.22 -17.27 -33.70
N ALA A 18 -0.39 -16.42 -34.54
CA ALA A 18 -0.58 -16.73 -35.99
C ALA A 18 0.25 -15.85 -36.95
N LEU A 19 1.27 -15.13 -36.46
CA LEU A 19 2.10 -14.24 -37.31
C LEU A 19 3.53 -14.77 -37.60
N PHE A 20 3.76 -16.02 -37.35
CA PHE A 20 5.02 -16.68 -37.74
C PHE A 20 4.74 -17.97 -38.50
N VAL A 21 4.39 -17.90 -39.76
CA VAL A 21 4.76 -18.82 -40.87
C VAL A 21 3.95 -18.44 -42.10
N VAL A 22 4.45 -17.58 -42.97
CA VAL A 22 4.27 -17.71 -44.41
C VAL A 22 5.56 -17.25 -45.10
N GLY A 23 6.42 -18.21 -45.36
CA GLY A 23 7.51 -18.03 -46.30
C GLY A 23 6.96 -18.20 -47.74
N LEU A 24 6.89 -17.13 -48.51
CA LEU A 24 6.70 -17.19 -49.97
C LEU A 24 8.06 -17.12 -50.64
N THR A 25 8.42 -18.23 -51.30
CA THR A 25 9.58 -18.34 -52.18
C THR A 25 9.26 -17.66 -53.51
N PHE A 26 10.08 -16.68 -53.92
CA PHE A 26 10.24 -16.26 -55.31
C PHE A 26 11.70 -16.49 -55.76
N PRO A 27 11.92 -16.99 -56.97
CA PRO A 27 13.25 -17.18 -57.49
C PRO A 27 13.70 -15.91 -58.24
N GLY A 28 14.71 -15.25 -57.69
CA GLY A 28 15.40 -14.13 -58.35
C GLY A 28 16.76 -13.92 -57.72
N VAL A 29 17.79 -14.21 -58.53
CA VAL A 29 19.21 -14.13 -58.17
C VAL A 29 19.59 -12.70 -57.81
N GLY A 30 19.87 -12.42 -56.54
CA GLY A 30 20.53 -11.22 -56.03
C GLY A 30 21.69 -11.64 -55.11
N PRO A 31 22.68 -10.78 -54.86
CA PRO A 31 23.90 -11.19 -54.20
C PRO A 31 23.64 -11.67 -52.76
N LEU A 32 24.25 -12.78 -52.41
CA LEU A 32 24.28 -13.39 -51.11
C LEU A 32 24.70 -12.35 -50.04
N SER A 33 23.73 -11.72 -49.38
CA SER A 33 24.00 -11.12 -48.08
C SER A 33 24.17 -12.28 -47.10
N SER A 34 25.36 -12.55 -46.70
CA SER A 34 25.66 -13.43 -45.60
C SER A 34 24.99 -12.89 -44.35
N THR A 35 23.86 -13.49 -43.96
CA THR A 35 23.32 -13.34 -42.60
C THR A 35 24.39 -13.94 -41.69
N VAL A 36 25.20 -13.06 -41.09
CA VAL A 36 26.07 -13.44 -39.98
C VAL A 36 25.13 -13.85 -38.85
N HIS A 37 24.87 -15.14 -38.71
CA HIS A 37 24.26 -15.68 -37.51
C HIS A 37 25.17 -15.29 -36.35
N ALA A 38 24.67 -14.43 -35.44
CA ALA A 38 25.39 -14.07 -34.24
C ALA A 38 25.86 -15.35 -33.53
N ALA A 39 27.17 -15.56 -33.45
CA ALA A 39 27.75 -16.74 -32.85
C ALA A 39 27.30 -16.86 -31.41
N GLY A 40 26.79 -18.04 -31.02
CA GLY A 40 26.41 -18.30 -29.63
C GLY A 40 27.62 -18.18 -28.70
N VAL A 41 27.46 -17.49 -27.59
CA VAL A 41 28.50 -17.32 -26.55
C VAL A 41 28.17 -18.17 -25.34
N LYS A 42 29.19 -18.88 -24.81
CA LYS A 42 29.02 -19.70 -23.60
C LYS A 42 28.90 -18.78 -22.37
N VAL A 43 27.90 -19.02 -21.54
CA VAL A 43 27.66 -18.34 -20.27
C VAL A 43 27.58 -19.34 -19.14
N THR A 44 27.82 -18.91 -17.90
CA THR A 44 27.68 -19.73 -16.70
C THR A 44 26.67 -19.09 -15.75
N ILE A 45 26.05 -19.90 -14.87
CA ILE A 45 25.21 -19.40 -13.78
C ILE A 45 26.12 -19.11 -12.58
N PRO A 46 26.02 -17.91 -11.91
CA PRO A 46 26.85 -17.60 -10.75
C PRO A 46 26.65 -18.61 -9.63
N THR A 47 27.75 -19.03 -9.02
CA THR A 47 27.77 -19.89 -7.83
C THR A 47 28.02 -19.08 -6.54
N PHE A 48 28.48 -17.85 -6.69
CA PHE A 48 28.65 -16.91 -5.59
C PHE A 48 27.31 -16.22 -5.25
N LYS A 49 27.24 -15.69 -4.04
CA LYS A 49 26.06 -14.95 -3.58
C LYS A 49 25.90 -13.66 -4.42
N VAL A 50 24.67 -13.37 -4.80
CA VAL A 50 24.30 -12.09 -5.41
C VAL A 50 23.20 -11.45 -4.58
N THR A 51 23.40 -10.21 -4.19
CA THR A 51 22.43 -9.40 -3.46
C THR A 51 22.11 -8.15 -4.28
N LEU A 52 20.85 -7.98 -4.65
CA LEU A 52 20.37 -6.80 -5.37
C LEU A 52 19.35 -6.08 -4.47
N ASN A 53 19.57 -4.80 -4.17
CA ASN A 53 18.70 -4.00 -3.28
C ASN A 53 18.32 -4.75 -1.99
N GLY A 54 19.28 -5.42 -1.36
CA GLY A 54 19.10 -6.21 -0.14
C GLY A 54 18.50 -7.61 -0.34
N ALA A 55 17.96 -7.95 -1.51
CA ALA A 55 17.41 -9.29 -1.78
C ALA A 55 18.49 -10.26 -2.30
N ILE A 56 18.54 -11.46 -1.71
CA ILE A 56 19.41 -12.54 -2.20
C ILE A 56 18.75 -13.21 -3.40
N ILE A 57 19.47 -13.28 -4.53
CA ILE A 57 18.94 -13.81 -5.77
C ILE A 57 19.15 -15.33 -5.83
N ASP A 58 18.06 -16.09 -5.96
CA ASP A 58 18.11 -17.55 -6.17
C ASP A 58 18.35 -17.89 -7.65
N ASN A 59 19.63 -17.96 -8.03
CA ASN A 59 20.02 -18.33 -9.38
C ASN A 59 19.76 -19.82 -9.71
N GLN A 60 19.48 -20.68 -8.73
CA GLN A 60 19.23 -22.09 -8.96
C GLN A 60 17.80 -22.37 -9.43
N LYS A 61 16.83 -21.61 -8.94
CA LYS A 61 15.40 -21.77 -9.25
C LYS A 61 14.81 -20.59 -10.03
N GLY A 62 15.56 -19.54 -10.27
CA GLY A 62 15.11 -18.43 -11.11
C GLY A 62 14.88 -18.90 -12.55
N LYS A 63 13.71 -18.63 -13.13
CA LYS A 63 13.42 -18.89 -14.55
C LYS A 63 14.38 -18.12 -15.46
N TYR A 64 14.73 -16.91 -15.06
CA TYR A 64 15.70 -16.04 -15.70
C TYR A 64 16.85 -15.75 -14.72
N PRO A 65 17.77 -16.71 -14.49
CA PRO A 65 18.86 -16.53 -13.54
C PRO A 65 19.84 -15.48 -14.06
N LEU A 66 20.60 -14.84 -13.16
CA LEU A 66 21.79 -14.11 -13.62
C LEU A 66 22.74 -15.06 -14.34
N ILE A 67 23.50 -14.51 -15.27
CA ILE A 67 24.53 -15.25 -16.01
C ILE A 67 25.87 -14.54 -15.92
N VAL A 68 26.95 -15.25 -16.10
CA VAL A 68 28.32 -14.71 -16.15
C VAL A 68 28.89 -14.93 -17.53
N TYR A 69 29.43 -13.88 -18.14
CA TYR A 69 30.15 -13.90 -19.39
C TYR A 69 31.41 -13.05 -19.28
N LYS A 70 32.58 -13.61 -19.60
CA LYS A 70 33.88 -12.95 -19.45
C LYS A 70 34.08 -12.34 -18.06
N ASP A 71 33.75 -13.10 -17.02
CA ASP A 71 33.86 -12.72 -15.60
C ASP A 71 32.97 -11.55 -15.15
N ILE A 72 32.07 -11.08 -16.02
CA ILE A 72 31.04 -10.08 -15.68
C ILE A 72 29.69 -10.76 -15.47
N THR A 73 29.02 -10.37 -14.40
CA THR A 73 27.62 -10.78 -14.13
C THR A 73 26.68 -9.97 -15.01
N TYR A 74 25.67 -10.65 -15.55
CA TYR A 74 24.60 -10.05 -16.35
C TYR A 74 23.27 -10.31 -15.67
N PHE A 75 22.42 -9.30 -15.66
CA PHE A 75 21.11 -9.42 -15.08
C PHE A 75 20.01 -9.47 -16.16
N PRO A 76 18.92 -10.24 -15.95
CA PRO A 76 17.84 -10.35 -16.90
C PRO A 76 16.99 -9.07 -16.93
N MET A 77 16.73 -8.53 -18.12
CA MET A 77 15.89 -7.36 -18.29
C MET A 77 14.42 -7.74 -18.46
N THR A 78 13.88 -8.50 -17.51
CA THR A 78 12.44 -8.73 -17.43
C THR A 78 11.75 -7.49 -16.86
N TYR A 79 10.43 -7.41 -16.99
CA TYR A 79 9.67 -6.29 -16.45
C TYR A 79 9.92 -6.10 -14.94
N TYR A 80 9.80 -7.16 -14.14
CA TYR A 80 9.96 -7.07 -12.69
C TYR A 80 11.42 -6.86 -12.26
N ASP A 81 12.38 -7.52 -12.93
CA ASP A 81 13.80 -7.35 -12.60
C ASP A 81 14.29 -5.93 -12.91
N CYS A 82 13.84 -5.34 -14.03
CA CYS A 82 14.15 -3.94 -14.37
C CYS A 82 13.57 -2.98 -13.33
N ARG A 83 12.30 -3.12 -12.97
CA ARG A 83 11.65 -2.28 -11.97
C ARG A 83 12.32 -2.42 -10.60
N PHE A 84 12.77 -3.61 -10.23
CA PHE A 84 13.48 -3.84 -8.98
C PHE A 84 14.82 -3.08 -8.90
N LEU A 85 15.49 -2.86 -10.03
CA LEU A 85 16.71 -2.07 -10.11
C LEU A 85 16.47 -0.61 -10.57
N SER A 86 15.25 -0.10 -10.48
CA SER A 86 14.90 1.26 -10.91
C SER A 86 15.28 1.53 -12.37
N VAL A 87 14.99 0.59 -13.26
CA VAL A 87 15.23 0.68 -14.70
C VAL A 87 13.90 0.52 -15.44
N GLU A 88 13.68 1.36 -16.42
CA GLU A 88 12.59 1.21 -17.39
C GLU A 88 13.12 0.75 -18.72
N THR A 89 12.36 -0.12 -19.39
CA THR A 89 12.66 -0.63 -20.72
C THR A 89 11.48 -0.42 -21.64
N ASP A 90 11.76 0.01 -22.87
CA ASP A 90 10.76 0.19 -23.91
C ASP A 90 11.28 -0.45 -25.22
N TRP A 91 10.51 -1.42 -25.74
CA TRP A 91 10.81 -2.08 -26.99
C TRP A 91 10.00 -1.48 -28.15
N GLN A 92 10.68 -0.82 -29.06
CA GLN A 92 10.07 -0.13 -30.21
C GLN A 92 10.25 -0.86 -31.54
N GLY A 93 10.42 -2.17 -31.52
CA GLY A 93 10.63 -3.02 -32.69
C GLY A 93 12.09 -3.06 -33.18
N ASN A 94 12.35 -3.94 -34.15
CA ASN A 94 13.73 -4.24 -34.61
C ASN A 94 14.45 -3.02 -35.20
N GLU A 95 13.74 -2.07 -35.78
CA GLU A 95 14.36 -0.90 -36.40
C GLU A 95 14.82 0.14 -35.38
N LYS A 96 14.03 0.38 -34.34
CA LYS A 96 14.32 1.37 -33.27
C LYS A 96 15.03 0.73 -32.08
N GLY A 97 14.78 -0.54 -31.82
CA GLY A 97 15.45 -1.34 -30.80
C GLY A 97 14.91 -1.17 -29.40
N LEU A 98 15.76 -1.42 -28.43
CA LEU A 98 15.51 -1.39 -27.00
C LEU A 98 16.00 -0.08 -26.39
N PHE A 99 15.11 0.62 -25.71
CA PHE A 99 15.41 1.80 -24.92
C PHE A 99 15.46 1.40 -23.44
N ILE A 100 16.51 1.81 -22.76
CA ILE A 100 16.79 1.53 -21.35
C ILE A 100 17.06 2.87 -20.67
N LYS A 101 16.35 3.18 -19.61
CA LYS A 101 16.59 4.41 -18.84
C LYS A 101 16.49 4.17 -17.34
N LYS A 102 17.21 4.99 -16.55
CA LYS A 102 17.00 5.07 -15.12
C LYS A 102 15.58 5.56 -14.84
N SER A 103 14.95 4.99 -13.83
CA SER A 103 13.62 5.35 -13.36
C SER A 103 13.70 5.82 -11.91
N ASP A 104 12.84 6.76 -11.54
CA ASP A 104 12.65 7.16 -10.15
C ASP A 104 11.72 6.19 -9.40
N VAL A 105 11.12 5.23 -10.13
CA VAL A 105 10.24 4.21 -9.56
C VAL A 105 11.00 2.90 -9.40
N ARG A 106 10.98 2.34 -8.19
CA ARG A 106 11.57 1.04 -7.89
C ARG A 106 10.48 0.01 -7.58
N GLY A 107 10.62 -1.21 -8.13
CA GLY A 107 9.76 -2.35 -7.81
C GLY A 107 10.26 -3.14 -6.61
N GLY A 108 9.36 -3.88 -5.97
CA GLY A 108 9.73 -4.93 -5.04
C GLY A 108 10.36 -6.14 -5.74
N TYR A 109 11.09 -6.97 -4.97
CA TYR A 109 11.66 -8.19 -5.52
C TYR A 109 10.58 -9.22 -5.84
N THR A 110 10.32 -9.47 -7.11
CA THR A 110 9.29 -10.38 -7.61
C THR A 110 9.93 -11.41 -8.55
N PRO A 111 10.53 -12.50 -8.01
CA PRO A 111 11.28 -13.45 -8.83
C PRO A 111 10.36 -14.32 -9.70
N TYR A 112 10.76 -14.54 -10.94
CA TYR A 112 10.20 -15.60 -11.78
C TYR A 112 10.81 -16.93 -11.39
N LEU A 113 10.06 -17.81 -10.74
CA LEU A 113 10.53 -19.10 -10.27
C LEU A 113 10.13 -20.24 -11.21
N GLN A 114 10.93 -21.31 -11.21
CA GLN A 114 10.66 -22.57 -11.89
C GLN A 114 10.89 -23.75 -10.94
N SER A 115 10.26 -24.89 -11.24
CA SER A 115 10.39 -26.10 -10.41
C SER A 115 11.73 -26.81 -10.56
N SER A 116 12.33 -26.74 -11.74
CA SER A 116 13.62 -27.40 -12.04
C SER A 116 14.80 -26.50 -11.68
N LYS A 117 15.91 -27.09 -11.26
CA LYS A 117 17.17 -26.37 -11.09
C LYS A 117 17.79 -26.01 -12.44
N ASN A 118 18.44 -24.86 -12.46
CA ASN A 118 19.20 -24.41 -13.61
C ASN A 118 20.46 -25.25 -13.83
N SER A 119 20.79 -25.51 -15.10
CA SER A 119 22.10 -26.02 -15.50
C SER A 119 23.18 -24.98 -15.18
N SER A 120 24.39 -25.40 -14.82
CA SER A 120 25.51 -24.51 -14.52
C SER A 120 26.01 -23.68 -15.71
N THR A 121 25.63 -24.05 -16.94
CA THR A 121 26.07 -23.39 -18.18
C THR A 121 24.92 -23.22 -19.16
N GLY A 122 25.06 -22.26 -20.07
CA GLY A 122 24.13 -22.02 -21.17
C GLY A 122 24.80 -21.38 -22.38
N ILE A 123 24.01 -21.19 -23.44
CA ILE A 123 24.45 -20.48 -24.65
C ILE A 123 23.56 -19.25 -24.81
N ALA A 124 24.15 -18.08 -24.81
CA ALA A 124 23.52 -16.80 -25.11
C ALA A 124 23.88 -16.31 -26.51
N LYS A 125 23.20 -15.33 -27.04
CA LYS A 125 23.51 -14.64 -28.30
C LYS A 125 23.82 -13.18 -28.02
N ILE A 126 24.73 -12.59 -28.79
CA ILE A 126 24.94 -11.13 -28.75
C ILE A 126 23.72 -10.47 -29.40
N VAL A 127 23.18 -9.44 -28.74
CA VAL A 127 22.07 -8.65 -29.27
C VAL A 127 22.53 -7.83 -30.48
N ASP A 128 21.78 -7.91 -31.57
CA ASP A 128 22.09 -7.29 -32.87
C ASP A 128 21.14 -6.14 -33.27
N PHE A 129 20.07 -5.92 -32.49
CA PHE A 129 19.18 -4.78 -32.67
C PHE A 129 19.74 -3.50 -32.00
N PRO A 130 19.27 -2.29 -32.39
CA PRO A 130 19.69 -1.03 -31.77
C PRO A 130 19.40 -0.99 -30.27
N VAL A 131 20.30 -0.43 -29.48
CA VAL A 131 20.13 -0.22 -28.04
C VAL A 131 20.42 1.25 -27.72
N THR A 132 19.55 1.85 -26.92
CA THR A 132 19.71 3.23 -26.41
C THR A 132 19.64 3.18 -24.89
N ILE A 133 20.67 3.70 -24.19
CA ILE A 133 20.75 3.72 -22.73
C ILE A 133 20.81 5.17 -22.26
N ASN A 134 19.86 5.60 -21.44
CA ASN A 134 19.74 6.99 -20.96
C ASN A 134 19.85 8.03 -22.11
N GLY A 135 19.24 7.72 -23.27
CA GLY A 135 19.26 8.58 -24.46
C GLY A 135 20.49 8.43 -25.36
N GLU A 136 21.50 7.68 -24.96
CA GLU A 136 22.71 7.44 -25.74
C GLU A 136 22.65 6.13 -26.52
N LYS A 137 22.88 6.17 -27.83
CA LYS A 137 22.91 4.95 -28.67
C LYS A 137 24.19 4.17 -28.43
N ILE A 138 24.05 2.89 -28.14
CA ILE A 138 25.17 1.98 -27.90
C ILE A 138 25.43 1.13 -29.14
N ASN A 139 26.69 1.02 -29.55
CA ASN A 139 27.10 0.06 -30.58
C ASN A 139 27.43 -1.27 -29.93
N ASN A 140 26.39 -2.06 -29.65
CA ASN A 140 26.50 -3.31 -28.89
C ASN A 140 27.54 -4.30 -29.47
N LEU A 141 27.71 -4.33 -30.78
CA LEU A 141 28.66 -5.25 -31.45
C LEU A 141 30.14 -4.86 -31.23
N LYS A 142 30.39 -3.63 -30.79
CA LYS A 142 31.74 -3.13 -30.47
C LYS A 142 32.06 -3.12 -28.99
N GLU A 143 31.06 -3.40 -28.15
CA GLU A 143 31.24 -3.43 -26.70
C GLU A 143 32.10 -4.63 -26.28
N THR A 144 32.98 -4.42 -25.29
CA THR A 144 33.74 -5.52 -24.66
C THR A 144 32.83 -6.50 -23.96
N TYR A 145 31.77 -5.95 -23.34
CA TYR A 145 30.71 -6.67 -22.62
C TYR A 145 29.35 -6.31 -23.24
N PRO A 146 29.03 -6.91 -24.42
CA PRO A 146 27.79 -6.57 -25.11
C PRO A 146 26.57 -7.10 -24.36
N LEU A 147 25.41 -6.45 -24.55
CA LEU A 147 24.13 -7.02 -24.14
C LEU A 147 23.95 -8.36 -24.82
N LEU A 148 23.41 -9.32 -24.06
CA LEU A 148 23.20 -10.68 -24.52
C LEU A 148 21.70 -11.00 -24.54
N SER A 149 21.29 -11.93 -25.40
CA SER A 149 19.97 -12.55 -25.36
C SER A 149 20.12 -13.98 -24.85
N PHE A 150 19.43 -14.30 -23.75
CA PHE A 150 19.41 -15.63 -23.16
C PHE A 150 17.98 -15.98 -22.74
N ARG A 151 17.46 -17.14 -23.16
CA ARG A 151 16.06 -17.54 -22.93
C ARG A 151 15.06 -16.49 -23.42
N ASP A 152 15.32 -15.89 -24.57
CA ASP A 152 14.50 -14.86 -25.22
C ASP A 152 14.33 -13.55 -24.42
N ILE A 153 15.16 -13.36 -23.41
CA ILE A 153 15.26 -12.11 -22.63
C ILE A 153 16.60 -11.45 -22.90
N THR A 154 16.62 -10.13 -22.96
CA THR A 154 17.86 -9.33 -23.01
C THR A 154 18.52 -9.33 -21.63
N TYR A 155 19.83 -9.52 -21.61
CA TYR A 155 20.67 -9.51 -20.42
C TYR A 155 21.64 -8.34 -20.47
N PHE A 156 21.68 -7.60 -19.38
CA PHE A 156 22.43 -6.36 -19.23
C PHE A 156 23.74 -6.62 -18.45
N PRO A 157 24.91 -6.19 -18.93
CA PRO A 157 26.17 -6.40 -18.23
C PRO A 157 26.30 -5.46 -17.02
N MET A 158 26.52 -6.03 -15.85
CA MET A 158 26.72 -5.29 -14.60
C MET A 158 28.19 -4.86 -14.48
N THR A 159 28.63 -3.99 -15.37
CA THR A 159 29.96 -3.40 -15.34
C THR A 159 29.96 -2.11 -14.52
N TRP A 160 31.14 -1.66 -14.08
CA TRP A 160 31.30 -0.35 -13.42
C TRP A 160 30.72 0.78 -14.27
N GLN A 161 31.06 0.80 -15.58
CA GLN A 161 30.55 1.77 -16.52
C GLN A 161 29.02 1.89 -16.52
N TYR A 162 28.32 0.77 -16.49
CA TYR A 162 26.85 0.79 -16.49
C TYR A 162 26.29 1.00 -15.09
N CYS A 163 26.71 0.23 -14.12
CA CYS A 163 26.15 0.31 -12.78
C CYS A 163 26.44 1.66 -12.11
N VAL A 164 27.68 2.12 -12.16
CA VAL A 164 28.10 3.33 -11.44
C VAL A 164 27.97 4.57 -12.32
N ASP A 165 28.60 4.57 -13.51
CA ASP A 165 28.70 5.81 -14.31
C ASP A 165 27.36 6.17 -15.00
N LYS A 166 26.57 5.17 -15.46
CA LYS A 166 25.30 5.42 -16.18
C LYS A 166 24.07 5.41 -15.28
N PHE A 167 24.01 4.52 -14.28
CA PHE A 167 22.86 4.36 -13.42
C PHE A 167 23.05 4.90 -12.01
N CYS A 168 24.28 5.25 -11.61
CA CYS A 168 24.63 5.73 -10.27
C CYS A 168 24.23 4.73 -9.17
N TRP A 169 24.44 3.44 -9.41
CA TRP A 169 24.20 2.39 -8.42
C TRP A 169 25.44 2.21 -7.53
N ALA A 170 25.20 1.89 -6.26
CA ALA A 170 26.27 1.34 -5.41
C ALA A 170 26.58 -0.08 -5.87
N TYR A 171 27.86 -0.37 -6.11
CA TYR A 171 28.32 -1.63 -6.67
C TYR A 171 29.55 -2.13 -5.93
N SER A 172 29.50 -3.34 -5.40
CA SER A 172 30.65 -3.95 -4.72
C SER A 172 30.70 -5.47 -4.97
N PHE A 173 31.91 -6.01 -4.95
CA PHE A 173 32.17 -7.44 -5.00
C PHE A 173 33.26 -7.80 -4.02
N ASP A 174 33.03 -8.78 -3.17
CA ASP A 174 34.02 -9.38 -2.30
C ASP A 174 33.80 -10.89 -2.13
N ASP A 175 34.84 -11.61 -1.72
CA ASP A 175 34.81 -13.09 -1.64
C ASP A 175 33.81 -13.61 -0.61
N LYS A 176 33.45 -12.82 0.41
CA LYS A 176 32.56 -13.22 1.50
C LYS A 176 31.10 -12.97 1.14
N ASN A 177 30.79 -11.79 0.61
CA ASN A 177 29.45 -11.32 0.36
C ASN A 177 29.01 -11.53 -1.09
N GLY A 178 29.95 -11.80 -1.99
CA GLY A 178 29.72 -11.89 -3.42
C GLY A 178 29.45 -10.55 -4.05
N LEU A 179 28.59 -10.52 -5.06
CA LEU A 179 28.15 -9.31 -5.73
C LEU A 179 27.02 -8.63 -4.95
N THR A 180 27.20 -7.35 -4.63
CA THR A 180 26.14 -6.51 -4.04
C THR A 180 25.92 -5.29 -4.93
N VAL A 181 24.66 -5.02 -5.27
CA VAL A 181 24.23 -3.86 -6.04
C VAL A 181 23.01 -3.23 -5.38
N ASP A 182 23.11 -1.94 -5.09
CA ASP A 182 22.02 -1.12 -4.61
C ASP A 182 21.73 0.01 -5.61
N SER A 183 20.56 -0.03 -6.20
CA SER A 183 20.16 0.87 -7.29
C SER A 183 19.59 2.20 -6.80
N THR A 184 19.38 2.33 -5.50
CA THR A 184 18.86 3.53 -4.84
C THR A 184 19.58 3.73 -3.51
N ASP A 185 19.51 4.94 -2.98
CA ASP A 185 20.04 5.25 -1.64
C ASP A 185 19.22 4.54 -0.53
N ASN A 186 18.00 4.11 -0.84
CA ASN A 186 17.08 3.45 0.10
C ASN A 186 16.73 2.02 -0.37
N PRO A 187 17.61 1.03 -0.16
CA PRO A 187 17.33 -0.35 -0.56
C PRO A 187 16.19 -0.96 0.27
N VAL A 188 15.30 -1.69 -0.40
CA VAL A 188 14.29 -2.49 0.31
C VAL A 188 14.91 -3.76 0.86
N VAL A 189 14.78 -3.95 2.15
CA VAL A 189 15.13 -5.21 2.82
C VAL A 189 13.91 -6.12 2.80
N SER A 190 14.00 -7.29 2.17
CA SER A 190 12.97 -8.32 2.20
C SER A 190 13.29 -9.35 3.27
N TYR A 191 12.38 -9.55 4.23
CA TYR A 191 12.54 -10.56 5.30
C TYR A 191 12.12 -11.96 4.83
N GLY A 192 11.18 -12.09 3.91
CA GLY A 192 10.74 -13.38 3.39
C GLY A 192 9.23 -13.53 3.29
N GLU A 193 8.81 -14.71 2.85
CA GLU A 193 7.40 -15.11 2.76
C GLU A 193 6.88 -15.52 4.15
N LEU A 194 5.56 -15.40 4.37
CA LEU A 194 4.90 -15.74 5.62
C LEU A 194 4.49 -17.23 5.62
N PRO A 195 5.14 -18.09 6.44
CA PRO A 195 4.88 -19.52 6.43
C PRO A 195 3.46 -19.85 6.90
N GLY A 196 2.77 -20.70 6.17
CA GLY A 196 1.44 -21.16 6.53
C GLY A 196 0.33 -20.12 6.42
N ARG A 197 0.62 -18.93 5.86
CA ARG A 197 -0.38 -17.90 5.60
C ARG A 197 -1.46 -18.43 4.67
N THR A 198 -2.70 -18.08 4.96
CA THR A 198 -3.81 -18.24 4.03
C THR A 198 -3.64 -17.24 2.91
N LYS A 199 -3.49 -17.74 1.68
CA LYS A 199 -3.47 -16.88 0.49
C LYS A 199 -4.91 -16.52 0.15
N ASP A 200 -5.23 -15.25 0.25
CA ASP A 200 -6.51 -14.74 -0.15
C ASP A 200 -6.30 -13.57 -1.10
N GLU A 201 -6.98 -13.58 -2.25
CA GLU A 201 -6.73 -12.66 -3.37
C GLU A 201 -7.09 -11.19 -3.04
N PHE A 202 -7.81 -10.94 -1.95
CA PHE A 202 -8.35 -9.62 -1.66
C PHE A 202 -7.60 -8.82 -0.57
N LEU A 203 -6.46 -9.29 0.04
CA LEU A 203 -6.20 -8.87 1.40
C LEU A 203 -4.78 -8.41 1.71
N CYS A 204 -4.46 -7.22 1.23
CA CYS A 204 -3.32 -6.46 1.75
C CYS A 204 -3.52 -6.00 3.22
N SER A 205 -4.74 -5.97 3.73
CA SER A 205 -5.07 -5.55 5.09
C SER A 205 -4.95 -6.64 6.15
N SER A 206 -4.82 -7.91 5.75
CA SER A 206 -4.75 -9.06 6.65
C SER A 206 -3.34 -9.37 7.20
N VAL A 207 -2.39 -8.49 6.97
CA VAL A 207 -1.01 -8.61 7.47
C VAL A 207 -0.57 -7.27 8.04
N ALA A 208 -0.02 -7.28 9.25
CA ALA A 208 0.64 -6.14 9.87
C ALA A 208 2.08 -6.45 10.20
N CYS A 209 2.90 -5.41 10.37
CA CYS A 209 4.29 -5.53 10.78
C CYS A 209 4.65 -4.38 11.72
N ASP A 210 5.39 -4.65 12.80
CA ASP A 210 5.75 -3.64 13.80
C ASP A 210 7.26 -3.37 13.88
N GLY A 211 8.02 -3.91 12.94
CA GLY A 211 9.47 -3.81 12.93
C GLY A 211 10.19 -4.90 13.73
N GLU A 212 9.47 -5.67 14.54
CA GLU A 212 10.00 -6.83 15.28
C GLU A 212 9.29 -8.11 14.88
N TYR A 213 7.98 -8.01 14.63
CA TYR A 213 7.11 -9.13 14.30
C TYR A 213 6.24 -8.82 13.08
N ALA A 214 5.90 -9.87 12.35
CA ALA A 214 4.81 -9.88 11.40
C ALA A 214 3.60 -10.60 12.01
N TYR A 215 2.42 -10.05 11.83
CA TYR A 215 1.14 -10.60 12.29
C TYR A 215 0.28 -10.96 11.09
N TYR A 216 -0.21 -12.19 11.05
CA TYR A 216 -1.03 -12.67 9.93
C TYR A 216 -1.88 -13.88 10.34
N VAL A 217 -2.84 -14.24 9.51
CA VAL A 217 -3.70 -15.40 9.74
C VAL A 217 -3.13 -16.63 9.09
N ASP A 218 -2.99 -17.72 9.86
CA ASP A 218 -2.62 -19.03 9.34
C ASP A 218 -3.81 -19.80 8.76
N LYS A 219 -3.57 -20.94 8.15
CA LYS A 219 -4.58 -21.81 7.56
C LYS A 219 -5.57 -22.41 8.58
N SER A 220 -5.30 -22.30 9.87
CA SER A 220 -6.17 -22.79 10.96
C SER A 220 -7.05 -21.68 11.53
N GLY A 221 -7.01 -20.47 10.97
CA GLY A 221 -7.74 -19.33 11.49
C GLY A 221 -7.14 -18.71 12.74
N ARG A 222 -5.84 -18.86 12.95
CA ARG A 222 -5.14 -18.22 14.05
C ARG A 222 -4.40 -16.99 13.55
N VAL A 223 -4.51 -15.89 14.26
CA VAL A 223 -3.58 -14.79 14.15
C VAL A 223 -2.30 -15.24 14.83
N VAL A 224 -1.22 -15.26 14.08
CA VAL A 224 0.11 -15.65 14.57
C VAL A 224 1.07 -14.48 14.54
N GLN A 225 2.02 -14.48 15.47
CA GLN A 225 3.08 -13.50 15.60
C GLN A 225 4.40 -14.16 15.19
N MET A 226 5.00 -13.71 14.08
CA MET A 226 6.23 -14.25 13.50
C MET A 226 7.39 -13.28 13.69
N PRO A 227 8.48 -13.65 14.37
CA PRO A 227 9.65 -12.80 14.50
C PRO A 227 10.30 -12.51 13.15
N LEU A 228 10.58 -11.23 12.82
CA LEU A 228 11.22 -10.84 11.56
C LEU A 228 12.63 -11.45 11.41
N LEU A 229 13.36 -11.62 12.51
CA LEU A 229 14.66 -12.28 12.50
C LEU A 229 14.57 -13.70 11.94
N LYS A 230 13.49 -14.44 12.27
CA LYS A 230 13.27 -15.80 11.75
C LYS A 230 12.97 -15.81 10.25
N LEU A 231 12.23 -14.83 9.76
CA LEU A 231 11.98 -14.67 8.33
C LEU A 231 13.26 -14.40 7.54
N SER A 232 14.22 -13.67 8.14
CA SER A 232 15.47 -13.25 7.48
C SER A 232 16.57 -14.32 7.49
N GLU A 233 16.48 -15.39 8.29
CA GLU A 233 17.53 -16.41 8.45
C GLU A 233 17.78 -17.29 7.20
N GLY A 234 17.07 -17.07 6.09
CA GLY A 234 17.37 -17.66 4.76
C GLY A 234 17.17 -19.19 4.63
N SER A 235 16.95 -19.88 5.74
CA SER A 235 16.76 -21.34 5.80
C SER A 235 15.31 -21.80 5.69
N GLY A 236 14.40 -20.86 5.39
CA GLY A 236 12.96 -21.08 5.33
C GLY A 236 12.34 -21.10 6.73
N ALA A 237 11.86 -19.95 7.20
CA ALA A 237 11.03 -19.88 8.39
C ALA A 237 9.87 -20.87 8.29
N LYS A 238 9.52 -21.49 9.41
CA LYS A 238 8.41 -22.44 9.51
C LYS A 238 7.29 -21.84 10.36
N LEU A 239 6.07 -22.29 10.15
CA LEU A 239 4.95 -21.87 11.00
C LEU A 239 5.20 -22.17 12.49
N SER A 240 5.97 -23.20 12.81
CA SER A 240 6.38 -23.53 14.18
C SER A 240 7.30 -22.48 14.84
N ASP A 241 7.86 -21.55 14.07
CA ASP A 241 8.67 -20.45 14.60
C ASP A 241 7.81 -19.25 15.02
N ALA A 242 6.53 -19.26 14.65
CA ALA A 242 5.54 -18.26 15.07
C ALA A 242 4.91 -18.65 16.40
N VAL A 243 4.46 -17.64 17.13
CA VAL A 243 3.68 -17.79 18.36
C VAL A 243 2.22 -17.58 18.03
N ASP A 244 1.34 -18.45 18.59
CA ASP A 244 -0.11 -18.24 18.51
C ASP A 244 -0.47 -16.95 19.26
N PHE A 245 -1.10 -16.00 18.57
CA PHE A 245 -1.45 -14.71 19.14
C PHE A 245 -2.92 -14.64 19.52
N TYR A 246 -3.81 -15.05 18.60
CA TYR A 246 -5.25 -15.00 18.82
C TYR A 246 -5.98 -16.03 17.94
N GLN A 247 -6.97 -16.74 18.52
CA GLN A 247 -7.82 -17.65 17.76
C GLN A 247 -9.05 -16.90 17.24
N LEU A 248 -9.17 -16.79 15.92
CA LEU A 248 -10.36 -16.18 15.32
C LEU A 248 -11.62 -17.01 15.63
N PRO A 249 -12.78 -16.37 15.83
CA PRO A 249 -14.04 -17.07 15.95
C PRO A 249 -14.30 -17.97 14.72
N ILE A 250 -14.84 -19.18 14.93
CA ILE A 250 -15.02 -20.19 13.87
C ILE A 250 -15.90 -19.66 12.71
N SER A 251 -16.87 -18.79 13.03
CA SER A 251 -17.73 -18.15 12.03
C SER A 251 -16.99 -17.23 11.06
N SER A 252 -15.81 -16.73 11.46
CA SER A 252 -14.94 -15.92 10.63
C SER A 252 -14.17 -16.73 9.57
N TYR A 253 -14.34 -18.05 9.55
CA TYR A 253 -13.52 -18.96 8.73
C TYR A 253 -14.32 -19.81 7.74
N SER A 254 -15.55 -19.40 7.41
CA SER A 254 -16.38 -20.04 6.39
C SER A 254 -16.09 -19.48 4.98
N ASP A 255 -16.61 -20.14 3.94
CA ASP A 255 -16.41 -19.77 2.52
C ASP A 255 -16.86 -18.33 2.13
N ASN A 256 -17.50 -17.59 3.06
CA ASN A 256 -17.86 -16.17 2.92
C ASN A 256 -17.03 -15.26 3.85
N TYR A 257 -15.85 -15.66 4.20
CA TYR A 257 -14.98 -15.06 5.17
C TYR A 257 -14.47 -13.67 4.76
N MET A 258 -14.60 -12.71 5.66
CA MET A 258 -13.84 -11.47 5.62
C MET A 258 -12.63 -11.59 6.56
N PRO A 259 -11.42 -11.55 6.05
CA PRO A 259 -10.23 -11.67 6.88
C PRO A 259 -10.08 -10.48 7.82
N PRO A 260 -9.31 -10.64 8.90
CA PRO A 260 -9.08 -9.56 9.83
C PRO A 260 -8.38 -8.40 9.14
N VAL A 261 -8.84 -7.21 9.45
CA VAL A 261 -8.25 -5.94 8.99
C VAL A 261 -7.41 -5.37 10.12
N PHE A 262 -6.11 -5.23 9.89
CA PHE A 262 -5.19 -4.58 10.82
C PHE A 262 -5.12 -3.07 10.56
N PHE A 263 -5.07 -2.29 11.62
CA PHE A 263 -4.96 -0.83 11.56
C PHE A 263 -4.34 -0.27 12.85
N GLU A 264 -3.85 0.95 12.78
CA GLU A 264 -3.29 1.68 13.91
C GLU A 264 -4.04 2.99 14.12
N ILE A 265 -4.34 3.30 15.38
CA ILE A 265 -5.03 4.52 15.77
C ILE A 265 -4.36 5.07 17.02
N TYR A 266 -3.94 6.33 16.98
CA TYR A 266 -3.32 7.03 18.11
C TYR A 266 -2.19 6.26 18.79
N GLY A 267 -1.39 5.51 18.00
CA GLY A 267 -0.31 4.66 18.50
C GLY A 267 -0.74 3.30 19.05
N HIS A 268 -2.03 3.00 19.05
CA HIS A 268 -2.58 1.70 19.42
C HIS A 268 -2.86 0.86 18.17
N ARG A 269 -2.57 -0.43 18.22
CA ARG A 269 -2.78 -1.36 17.11
C ARG A 269 -3.95 -2.27 17.37
N TYR A 270 -4.74 -2.43 16.35
CA TYR A 270 -5.96 -3.24 16.40
C TYR A 270 -6.06 -4.15 15.19
N PHE A 271 -6.86 -5.19 15.34
CA PHE A 271 -7.47 -5.84 14.20
C PHE A 271 -8.96 -6.08 14.47
N ILE A 272 -9.75 -6.05 13.40
CA ILE A 272 -11.17 -6.36 13.43
C ILE A 272 -11.36 -7.68 12.70
N CYS A 273 -12.13 -8.59 13.27
CA CYS A 273 -12.58 -9.82 12.63
C CYS A 273 -14.11 -9.92 12.66
N ASP A 274 -14.68 -10.57 11.66
CA ASP A 274 -16.09 -10.90 11.63
C ASP A 274 -16.35 -12.07 12.56
N THR A 275 -17.39 -11.97 13.39
CA THR A 275 -17.82 -13.05 14.29
C THR A 275 -19.01 -13.83 13.73
N GLY A 276 -19.47 -13.47 12.52
CA GLY A 276 -20.66 -14.04 11.91
C GLY A 276 -21.97 -13.57 12.56
N GLY A 277 -23.06 -13.85 11.91
CA GLY A 277 -24.41 -13.52 12.39
C GLY A 277 -25.22 -12.76 11.34
N VAL A 278 -26.54 -12.92 11.41
CA VAL A 278 -27.49 -12.37 10.42
C VAL A 278 -27.44 -10.84 10.33
N MET A 279 -26.91 -10.17 11.34
CA MET A 279 -26.84 -8.70 11.45
C MET A 279 -25.41 -8.15 11.39
N GLY A 280 -24.42 -8.98 11.04
CA GLY A 280 -23.01 -8.62 11.00
C GLY A 280 -22.48 -8.29 12.41
N ALA A 281 -21.82 -9.24 13.04
CA ALA A 281 -21.13 -8.99 14.30
C ALA A 281 -19.62 -8.99 14.04
N SER A 282 -18.90 -8.05 14.66
CA SER A 282 -17.46 -7.97 14.58
C SER A 282 -16.83 -7.99 15.96
N CYS A 283 -15.59 -8.49 16.03
CA CYS A 283 -14.76 -8.44 17.21
C CYS A 283 -13.57 -7.53 16.91
N THR A 284 -13.33 -6.54 17.77
CA THR A 284 -12.14 -5.70 17.72
C THR A 284 -11.17 -6.14 18.81
N VAL A 285 -9.94 -6.37 18.43
CA VAL A 285 -8.88 -6.83 19.32
C VAL A 285 -7.73 -5.84 19.29
N GLU A 286 -7.35 -5.33 20.46
CA GLU A 286 -6.16 -4.53 20.64
C GLU A 286 -4.94 -5.43 20.77
N MET A 287 -3.89 -5.09 20.01
CA MET A 287 -2.59 -5.76 20.08
C MET A 287 -1.70 -5.02 21.08
N THR A 288 -1.32 -5.67 22.17
CA THR A 288 -0.50 -5.08 23.21
C THR A 288 0.88 -5.73 23.28
N ALA A 289 1.84 -5.12 23.96
CA ALA A 289 3.17 -5.70 24.16
C ALA A 289 3.15 -7.03 24.94
N SER A 290 2.10 -7.28 25.74
CA SER A 290 1.91 -8.50 26.52
C SER A 290 0.98 -9.53 25.87
N GLY A 291 0.48 -9.27 24.67
CA GLY A 291 -0.46 -10.13 23.98
C GLY A 291 -1.62 -9.34 23.35
N PHE A 292 -2.83 -9.77 23.61
CA PHE A 292 -4.03 -9.13 23.04
C PHE A 292 -5.05 -8.79 24.13
N LYS A 293 -5.94 -7.86 23.81
CA LYS A 293 -7.11 -7.50 24.62
C LYS A 293 -8.32 -7.40 23.72
N GLU A 294 -9.32 -8.24 23.93
CA GLU A 294 -10.59 -8.10 23.26
C GLU A 294 -11.32 -6.85 23.74
N ILE A 295 -11.64 -5.97 22.79
CA ILE A 295 -12.26 -4.69 23.09
C ILE A 295 -13.72 -4.70 22.74
N THR A 296 -14.12 -5.57 21.82
CA THR A 296 -15.53 -5.70 21.42
C THR A 296 -15.97 -7.12 21.40
N THR A 297 -17.12 -7.34 21.96
CA THR A 297 -17.94 -8.50 21.66
C THR A 297 -19.28 -8.00 21.11
N SER A 298 -19.55 -8.29 19.85
CA SER A 298 -20.79 -8.01 19.13
C SER A 298 -21.01 -6.57 18.63
N ARG A 299 -21.70 -5.70 19.34
CA ARG A 299 -22.16 -4.39 18.84
C ARG A 299 -21.56 -3.19 19.59
N MET A 300 -20.74 -3.46 20.59
CA MET A 300 -20.10 -2.43 21.38
C MET A 300 -18.63 -2.36 21.03
N ALA A 301 -18.15 -1.20 20.65
CA ALA A 301 -16.75 -0.92 20.49
C ALA A 301 -16.23 -0.21 21.74
N HIS A 302 -15.15 -0.72 22.30
CA HIS A 302 -14.49 -0.12 23.45
C HIS A 302 -13.18 0.50 22.98
N PHE A 303 -12.90 1.70 23.46
CA PHE A 303 -11.65 2.39 23.17
C PHE A 303 -10.95 2.77 24.47
N ASP A 304 -9.70 2.33 24.57
CA ASP A 304 -8.80 2.73 25.66
C ASP A 304 -7.82 3.77 25.10
N PHE A 305 -7.96 4.98 25.55
CA PHE A 305 -7.12 6.10 25.11
C PHE A 305 -6.00 6.43 26.12
N GLY A 306 -5.48 5.43 26.79
CA GLY A 306 -4.39 5.58 27.74
C GLY A 306 -4.86 5.62 29.20
N GLY A 307 -4.79 4.48 29.87
CA GLY A 307 -5.11 4.34 31.26
C GLY A 307 -6.51 3.79 31.55
N GLU A 308 -7.22 4.35 32.53
CA GLU A 308 -8.50 3.82 33.00
C GLU A 308 -9.72 4.32 32.23
N ASN A 309 -9.55 5.25 31.29
CA ASN A 309 -10.65 5.85 30.54
C ASN A 309 -11.00 4.99 29.31
N ILE A 310 -11.91 4.06 29.48
CA ILE A 310 -12.48 3.25 28.40
C ILE A 310 -13.81 3.85 28.01
N PHE A 311 -13.95 4.19 26.73
CA PHE A 311 -15.20 4.66 26.15
C PHE A 311 -15.84 3.53 25.37
N GLU A 312 -17.13 3.32 25.61
CA GLU A 312 -17.94 2.35 24.93
C GLU A 312 -18.84 3.07 23.93
N TYR A 313 -18.76 2.66 22.69
CA TYR A 313 -19.61 3.14 21.63
C TYR A 313 -20.58 2.03 21.23
N TYR A 314 -21.87 2.24 21.44
CA TYR A 314 -22.89 1.30 21.05
C TYR A 314 -23.39 1.62 19.66
N ARG A 315 -23.24 0.67 18.75
CA ARG A 315 -23.78 0.72 17.42
C ARG A 315 -25.07 -0.10 17.34
N GLY A 316 -26.20 0.56 17.26
CA GLY A 316 -27.49 -0.08 17.07
C GLY A 316 -27.68 -0.61 15.65
N ALA A 317 -28.55 -1.62 15.50
CA ALA A 317 -28.98 -2.11 14.18
C ALA A 317 -29.98 -1.15 13.50
N ALA A 318 -30.49 -0.17 14.23
CA ALA A 318 -31.45 0.81 13.74
C ALA A 318 -30.89 2.22 13.88
N PRO A 319 -31.24 3.16 12.97
CA PRO A 319 -30.92 4.57 13.12
C PRO A 319 -31.33 5.10 14.50
N GLY A 320 -30.43 5.81 15.16
CA GLY A 320 -30.70 6.47 16.43
C GLY A 320 -30.34 5.71 17.70
N ALA A 321 -29.63 4.59 17.58
CA ALA A 321 -29.21 3.80 18.74
C ALA A 321 -27.74 4.00 19.14
N ASP A 322 -27.04 4.94 18.51
CA ASP A 322 -25.61 5.15 18.74
C ASP A 322 -25.39 6.10 19.92
N ASN A 323 -24.86 5.57 21.01
CA ASN A 323 -24.58 6.31 22.24
C ASN A 323 -23.12 6.13 22.65
N LEU A 324 -22.63 7.07 23.42
CA LEU A 324 -21.29 7.06 23.98
C LEU A 324 -21.40 6.83 25.49
N TYR A 325 -20.63 5.88 26.02
CA TYR A 325 -20.65 5.50 27.43
C TYR A 325 -19.24 5.48 28.01
N LYS A 326 -19.12 5.76 29.32
CA LYS A 326 -17.98 5.29 30.10
C LYS A 326 -18.11 3.78 30.33
N LYS A 327 -17.00 3.09 30.52
CA LYS A 327 -17.00 1.71 30.99
C LYS A 327 -17.81 1.62 32.29
N GLY A 328 -18.81 0.74 32.27
CA GLY A 328 -19.75 0.60 33.39
C GLY A 328 -21.14 1.17 33.13
N GLY A 329 -21.39 1.71 31.92
CA GLY A 329 -22.73 2.04 31.44
C GLY A 329 -23.19 3.47 31.76
N GLU A 330 -22.33 4.37 32.22
CA GLU A 330 -22.66 5.78 32.39
C GLU A 330 -22.69 6.47 31.02
N ASN A 331 -23.82 7.07 30.65
CA ASN A 331 -23.96 7.87 29.43
C ASN A 331 -23.04 9.10 29.47
N ILE A 332 -22.38 9.36 28.35
CA ILE A 332 -21.55 10.55 28.16
C ILE A 332 -22.24 11.46 27.16
N GLY A 333 -22.21 12.76 27.43
CA GLY A 333 -22.73 13.79 26.55
C GLY A 333 -24.23 14.04 26.69
N ASP A 334 -24.76 14.85 25.80
CA ASP A 334 -26.16 15.23 25.77
C ASP A 334 -27.02 14.12 25.13
N PRO A 335 -28.10 13.66 25.79
CA PRO A 335 -28.99 12.62 25.25
C PRO A 335 -29.74 13.02 23.97
N ASN A 336 -29.70 14.28 23.59
CA ASN A 336 -30.26 14.76 22.32
C ASN A 336 -29.33 14.57 21.12
N PHE A 337 -28.15 14.02 21.32
CA PHE A 337 -27.19 13.75 20.25
C PHE A 337 -27.09 12.27 19.93
N LEU A 338 -26.77 11.97 18.68
CA LEU A 338 -26.27 10.67 18.21
C LEU A 338 -24.78 10.83 17.94
N TYR A 339 -23.97 10.01 18.60
CA TYR A 339 -22.53 10.10 18.54
C TYR A 339 -21.95 9.13 17.52
N GLY A 340 -20.98 9.59 16.74
CA GLY A 340 -20.32 8.78 15.71
C GLY A 340 -21.17 8.49 14.47
N TRP A 341 -22.35 9.04 14.39
CA TRP A 341 -23.27 8.85 13.28
C TRP A 341 -22.92 9.78 12.11
N ASN A 342 -22.91 9.23 10.90
CA ASN A 342 -22.70 9.98 9.67
C ASN A 342 -23.97 9.99 8.82
N TRP A 343 -24.69 11.11 8.82
CA TRP A 343 -25.81 11.36 7.91
C TRP A 343 -25.30 12.00 6.62
N SER A 344 -25.87 11.60 5.48
CA SER A 344 -25.61 12.28 4.21
C SER A 344 -26.20 13.69 4.17
N GLU A 345 -25.67 14.55 3.31
CA GLU A 345 -26.14 15.95 3.15
C GLU A 345 -27.62 16.05 2.73
N ASP A 346 -28.14 15.03 2.06
CA ASP A 346 -29.53 14.91 1.62
C ASP A 346 -30.49 14.43 2.72
N GLY A 347 -29.97 14.16 3.92
CA GLY A 347 -30.78 13.74 5.07
C GLY A 347 -31.21 12.28 5.01
N GLU A 348 -30.83 11.54 4.02
CA GLU A 348 -30.94 10.10 4.03
C GLU A 348 -29.83 9.54 4.92
N GLY A 349 -30.19 9.08 6.10
CA GLY A 349 -29.24 8.40 6.97
C GLY A 349 -28.59 7.28 6.19
N SER A 350 -27.27 7.28 6.08
CA SER A 350 -26.53 6.11 5.71
C SER A 350 -26.70 5.12 6.85
N GLY A 351 -27.94 4.65 6.99
CA GLY A 351 -28.33 3.67 7.99
C GLY A 351 -27.42 2.48 7.79
N GLY A 352 -26.68 2.13 8.79
CA GLY A 352 -25.69 1.09 8.76
C GLY A 352 -26.23 -0.30 8.48
N GLY A 353 -26.80 -0.43 7.31
CA GLY A 353 -27.18 -1.70 6.73
C GLY A 353 -26.22 -2.02 5.60
N GLY A 354 -25.01 -2.34 5.89
CA GLY A 354 -24.08 -2.76 4.85
C GLY A 354 -22.66 -2.85 5.37
N GLY A 355 -22.16 -4.03 5.46
CA GLY A 355 -20.91 -4.47 6.04
C GLY A 355 -19.61 -3.71 5.74
N ASP A 356 -19.58 -2.77 4.81
CA ASP A 356 -18.31 -2.17 4.35
C ASP A 356 -17.88 -0.91 5.11
N TYR A 357 -18.75 -0.29 5.90
CA TYR A 357 -18.51 1.03 6.44
C TYR A 357 -17.94 1.06 7.85
N ALA A 358 -18.10 -0.02 8.58
CA ALA A 358 -17.73 -0.06 9.98
C ALA A 358 -16.26 -0.19 10.24
N TYR A 359 -15.57 -0.92 9.39
CA TYR A 359 -14.28 -1.48 9.74
C TYR A 359 -13.11 -0.53 9.50
N ALA A 360 -13.17 0.27 8.46
CA ALA A 360 -12.04 1.09 8.06
C ALA A 360 -12.08 2.54 8.61
N ARG A 361 -13.21 2.98 9.17
CA ARG A 361 -13.41 4.39 9.52
C ARG A 361 -13.61 4.67 10.99
N PHE A 362 -13.80 3.65 11.78
CA PHE A 362 -14.04 3.77 13.21
C PHE A 362 -12.80 3.31 13.99
N PRO A 363 -12.36 3.99 15.01
CA PRO A 363 -12.69 5.29 15.59
C PRO A 363 -11.84 6.45 15.08
N ALA A 364 -10.81 6.22 14.27
CA ALA A 364 -9.82 7.22 13.87
C ALA A 364 -10.41 8.51 13.30
N ASN A 365 -11.59 8.39 12.69
CA ASN A 365 -12.22 9.50 11.99
C ASN A 365 -13.41 10.10 12.75
N ASN A 366 -13.78 9.53 13.89
CA ASN A 366 -15.04 9.87 14.54
C ASN A 366 -14.93 10.22 16.01
N LEU A 367 -13.82 9.86 16.68
CA LEU A 367 -13.63 10.09 18.09
C LEU A 367 -12.15 10.33 18.45
N TYR A 368 -11.88 11.33 19.28
CA TYR A 368 -10.58 11.62 19.85
C TYR A 368 -10.74 12.03 21.32
N PHE A 369 -9.89 11.53 22.20
CA PHE A 369 -9.82 11.92 23.60
C PHE A 369 -8.53 12.68 23.86
N ASP A 370 -8.61 13.84 24.54
CA ASP A 370 -7.45 14.70 24.83
C ASP A 370 -6.52 14.18 25.95
N GLY A 371 -6.90 13.08 26.55
CA GLY A 371 -6.14 12.47 27.66
C GLY A 371 -6.53 12.99 29.04
N ASP A 372 -7.47 13.96 29.14
CA ASP A 372 -7.85 14.58 30.41
C ASP A 372 -9.38 14.72 30.56
N SER A 373 -9.98 15.69 29.92
CA SER A 373 -11.35 16.10 30.24
C SER A 373 -12.30 16.11 29.07
N TYR A 374 -11.81 16.09 27.84
CA TYR A 374 -12.65 16.28 26.66
C TYR A 374 -12.58 15.11 25.67
N ILE A 375 -13.75 14.71 25.21
CA ILE A 375 -13.89 13.90 24.01
C ILE A 375 -14.31 14.81 22.85
N TYR A 376 -13.67 14.62 21.71
CA TYR A 376 -14.05 15.19 20.44
C TYR A 376 -14.65 14.09 19.59
N VAL A 377 -15.87 14.31 19.11
CA VAL A 377 -16.62 13.24 18.45
C VAL A 377 -17.46 13.80 17.31
N LEU A 378 -17.54 13.01 16.23
CA LEU A 378 -18.52 13.26 15.20
C LEU A 378 -19.91 12.99 15.79
N ALA A 379 -20.77 13.96 15.77
CA ALA A 379 -22.09 13.83 16.37
C ALA A 379 -23.15 14.57 15.55
N PHE A 380 -24.38 14.21 15.84
CA PHE A 380 -25.56 14.70 15.17
C PHE A 380 -26.62 15.08 16.20
N ASP A 381 -27.10 16.32 16.13
CA ASP A 381 -28.21 16.80 16.97
C ASP A 381 -29.53 16.24 16.44
N LYS A 382 -30.14 15.33 17.19
CA LYS A 382 -31.42 14.69 16.83
C LYS A 382 -32.65 15.50 17.19
N THR A 383 -32.48 16.72 17.75
CA THR A 383 -33.63 17.60 18.00
C THR A 383 -34.27 17.96 16.66
N GLY A 384 -35.55 17.67 16.52
CA GLY A 384 -36.28 17.84 15.26
C GLY A 384 -36.34 16.61 14.36
N ILE A 385 -35.83 15.44 14.82
CA ILE A 385 -36.07 14.15 14.17
C ILE A 385 -37.32 13.52 14.78
N THR A 386 -38.25 13.13 13.94
CA THR A 386 -39.47 12.40 14.34
C THR A 386 -39.47 11.07 13.57
N GLU A 387 -39.58 9.94 14.29
CA GLU A 387 -39.65 8.59 13.71
C GLU A 387 -38.43 8.26 12.79
N GLY A 388 -37.21 8.76 13.17
CA GLY A 388 -36.00 8.50 12.41
C GLY A 388 -35.87 9.30 11.10
N LYS A 389 -36.75 10.30 10.89
CA LYS A 389 -36.68 11.22 9.74
C LYS A 389 -36.64 12.66 10.21
N PRO A 390 -35.90 13.55 9.51
CA PRO A 390 -35.96 14.97 9.79
C PRO A 390 -37.38 15.49 9.60
N SER A 391 -37.85 16.30 10.56
CA SER A 391 -39.09 17.03 10.37
C SER A 391 -38.94 18.03 9.22
N ALA A 392 -40.02 18.29 8.48
CA ALA A 392 -39.97 19.18 7.33
C ALA A 392 -39.39 20.57 7.73
N GLY A 393 -38.35 21.00 7.02
CA GLY A 393 -37.66 22.27 7.26
C GLY A 393 -36.56 22.24 8.32
N VAL A 394 -36.22 21.07 8.86
CA VAL A 394 -35.07 20.89 9.77
C VAL A 394 -33.82 20.55 8.97
N THR A 395 -32.84 21.43 9.06
CA THR A 395 -31.48 21.10 8.53
C THR A 395 -30.76 20.26 9.56
N LEU A 396 -30.32 19.08 9.14
CA LEU A 396 -29.54 18.19 9.98
C LEU A 396 -28.17 18.80 10.30
N LYS A 397 -27.81 18.79 11.57
CA LYS A 397 -26.59 19.43 12.08
C LYS A 397 -25.54 18.38 12.43
N ASN A 398 -25.07 17.66 11.41
CA ASN A 398 -23.90 16.82 11.60
C ASN A 398 -22.65 17.71 11.77
N GLY A 399 -21.77 17.36 12.69
CA GLY A 399 -20.56 18.13 12.95
C GLY A 399 -19.65 17.46 13.95
N ILE A 400 -18.54 18.13 14.26
CA ILE A 400 -17.64 17.71 15.33
C ILE A 400 -18.02 18.48 16.58
N TYR A 401 -18.17 17.72 17.66
CA TYR A 401 -18.55 18.25 18.96
C TYR A 401 -17.50 17.88 20.00
N ARG A 402 -17.27 18.79 20.92
CA ARG A 402 -16.52 18.57 22.14
C ARG A 402 -17.50 18.22 23.25
N VAL A 403 -17.27 17.13 23.96
CA VAL A 403 -18.02 16.70 25.14
C VAL A 403 -17.14 16.85 26.37
N ASP A 404 -17.58 17.64 27.33
CA ASP A 404 -16.92 17.80 28.62
C ASP A 404 -17.31 16.64 29.55
N LEU A 405 -16.35 15.80 29.91
CA LEU A 405 -16.57 14.61 30.74
C LEU A 405 -16.95 14.92 32.20
N ARG A 406 -16.79 16.16 32.63
CA ARG A 406 -17.08 16.60 34.00
C ARG A 406 -18.56 16.95 34.20
N ASN A 407 -19.23 17.39 33.15
CA ASN A 407 -20.60 17.89 33.23
C ASN A 407 -21.50 17.44 32.06
N ASN A 408 -20.96 16.67 31.12
CA ASN A 408 -21.61 16.20 29.89
C ASN A 408 -22.04 17.31 28.91
N GLU A 409 -21.51 18.52 29.07
CA GLU A 409 -21.79 19.63 28.15
C GLU A 409 -21.24 19.29 26.75
N THR A 410 -22.12 19.40 25.75
CA THR A 410 -21.77 19.08 24.35
C THR A 410 -21.75 20.38 23.55
N THR A 411 -20.57 20.78 23.07
CA THR A 411 -20.35 22.05 22.36
C THR A 411 -19.86 21.77 20.95
N ARG A 412 -20.50 22.35 19.95
CA ARG A 412 -20.06 22.24 18.56
C ARG A 412 -18.74 23.00 18.36
N ILE A 413 -17.77 22.36 17.69
CA ILE A 413 -16.49 22.95 17.32
C ILE A 413 -16.34 23.18 15.81
N SER A 414 -17.03 22.40 14.97
CA SER A 414 -17.06 22.62 13.53
C SER A 414 -17.97 23.80 13.16
N PRO A 415 -17.77 24.45 11.99
CA PRO A 415 -18.63 25.57 11.56
C PRO A 415 -20.11 25.19 11.49
N ASP A 416 -20.99 26.13 11.85
CA ASP A 416 -22.43 25.95 11.81
C ASP A 416 -22.93 25.71 10.37
N GLY A 417 -23.87 24.80 10.23
CA GLY A 417 -24.51 24.49 8.95
C GLY A 417 -23.63 23.77 7.95
N ALA A 418 -22.37 23.48 8.29
CA ALA A 418 -21.47 22.74 7.43
C ALA A 418 -21.45 21.26 7.78
N TYR A 419 -21.61 20.43 6.76
CA TYR A 419 -21.53 18.98 6.89
C TYR A 419 -20.08 18.50 7.04
N THR A 420 -19.84 17.59 7.96
CA THR A 420 -18.52 17.02 8.25
C THR A 420 -18.63 15.50 8.30
N ARG A 421 -17.83 14.79 7.52
CA ARG A 421 -17.87 13.30 7.46
C ARG A 421 -16.97 12.62 8.47
N SER A 422 -15.83 13.24 8.76
CA SER A 422 -14.77 12.63 9.56
C SER A 422 -13.75 13.70 9.95
N PHE A 423 -12.88 13.36 10.87
CA PHE A 423 -11.72 14.19 11.20
C PHE A 423 -10.47 13.32 11.41
N MET A 424 -9.32 13.95 11.37
CA MET A 424 -8.04 13.37 11.75
C MET A 424 -7.56 14.07 13.02
N ALA A 425 -6.84 13.37 13.87
CA ALA A 425 -6.22 13.95 15.06
C ALA A 425 -4.72 13.64 15.06
N THR A 426 -3.91 14.67 15.24
CA THR A 426 -2.45 14.55 15.33
C THR A 426 -1.91 15.61 16.29
N GLY A 427 -1.13 15.21 17.29
CA GLY A 427 -0.45 16.13 18.20
C GLY A 427 -1.36 17.11 18.94
N GLY A 428 -2.59 16.69 19.30
CA GLY A 428 -3.57 17.55 19.96
C GLY A 428 -4.31 18.52 19.03
N THR A 429 -4.17 18.35 17.71
CA THR A 429 -4.90 19.15 16.71
C THR A 429 -5.82 18.23 15.90
N LEU A 430 -7.06 18.65 15.74
CA LEU A 430 -8.03 18.01 14.86
C LEU A 430 -8.04 18.70 13.50
N TYR A 431 -8.10 17.91 12.43
CA TYR A 431 -8.19 18.38 11.05
C TYR A 431 -9.42 17.80 10.36
N PHE A 432 -10.21 18.64 9.72
CA PHE A 432 -11.45 18.20 9.08
C PHE A 432 -11.88 19.10 7.93
N ALA A 433 -12.68 18.55 7.04
CA ALA A 433 -13.35 19.26 5.97
C ALA A 433 -14.79 19.61 6.39
N ALA A 434 -15.22 20.83 6.10
CA ALA A 434 -16.58 21.28 6.34
C ALA A 434 -16.97 22.38 5.33
N GLY A 435 -18.07 22.19 4.59
CA GLY A 435 -18.57 23.18 3.63
C GLY A 435 -17.58 23.54 2.53
N GLY A 436 -16.80 22.59 2.03
CA GLY A 436 -15.79 22.78 0.98
C GLY A 436 -14.50 23.45 1.45
N LYS A 437 -14.35 23.69 2.74
CA LYS A 437 -13.15 24.25 3.36
C LYS A 437 -12.52 23.25 4.33
N TYR A 438 -11.26 23.47 4.67
CA TYR A 438 -10.49 22.63 5.59
C TYR A 438 -10.09 23.44 6.81
N TYR A 439 -10.20 22.81 7.96
CA TYR A 439 -10.02 23.45 9.26
C TYR A 439 -9.05 22.65 10.12
N SER A 440 -8.36 23.38 11.00
CA SER A 440 -7.68 22.82 12.17
C SER A 440 -8.38 23.32 13.43
N TYR A 441 -8.43 22.45 14.44
CA TYR A 441 -8.89 22.82 15.77
C TYR A 441 -7.83 22.39 16.79
N ASP A 442 -7.21 23.38 17.45
CA ASP A 442 -6.27 23.13 18.54
C ASP A 442 -7.06 22.78 19.80
N THR A 443 -6.88 21.57 20.32
CA THR A 443 -7.63 21.07 21.48
C THR A 443 -7.20 21.72 22.79
N VAL A 444 -5.97 22.20 22.88
CA VAL A 444 -5.43 22.90 24.06
C VAL A 444 -5.85 24.36 24.08
N ALA A 445 -5.59 25.08 22.99
CA ALA A 445 -6.00 26.47 22.85
C ALA A 445 -7.51 26.64 22.61
N GLN A 446 -8.22 25.57 22.25
CA GLN A 446 -9.64 25.57 21.90
C GLN A 446 -9.95 26.52 20.76
N GLN A 447 -9.10 26.59 19.75
CA GLN A 447 -9.21 27.52 18.64
C GLN A 447 -9.41 26.83 17.33
N LEU A 448 -10.42 27.30 16.58
CA LEU A 448 -10.69 26.87 15.21
C LEU A 448 -10.01 27.84 14.25
N ALA A 449 -9.30 27.29 13.26
CA ALA A 449 -8.71 28.06 12.18
C ALA A 449 -9.03 27.39 10.82
N GLU A 450 -9.33 28.19 9.81
CA GLU A 450 -9.39 27.74 8.42
C GLU A 450 -7.94 27.59 7.91
N ILE A 451 -7.56 26.41 7.42
CA ILE A 451 -6.20 26.13 6.94
C ILE A 451 -6.09 26.17 5.42
N ALA A 452 -7.17 25.85 4.73
CA ALA A 452 -7.19 25.87 3.26
C ALA A 452 -8.63 25.90 2.74
N ALA A 453 -8.78 26.52 1.57
CA ALA A 453 -9.97 26.46 0.74
C ALA A 453 -9.55 26.13 -0.70
N PRO A 454 -9.29 24.84 -1.02
CA PRO A 454 -8.84 24.45 -2.34
C PRO A 454 -9.88 24.85 -3.39
N LYS A 455 -9.38 25.29 -4.57
CA LYS A 455 -10.22 25.70 -5.70
C LYS A 455 -10.89 24.51 -6.40
N GLU A 456 -10.41 23.31 -6.12
CA GLU A 456 -10.94 22.05 -6.64
C GLU A 456 -11.34 21.14 -5.48
N THR A 457 -12.35 20.32 -5.66
CA THR A 457 -12.76 19.33 -4.66
C THR A 457 -11.70 18.26 -4.51
N LEU A 458 -11.37 17.93 -3.27
CA LEU A 458 -10.48 16.82 -2.95
C LEU A 458 -11.30 15.57 -2.67
N ASP A 459 -10.99 14.47 -3.36
CA ASP A 459 -11.65 13.16 -3.20
C ASP A 459 -11.21 12.49 -1.88
N ALA A 460 -9.96 12.71 -1.49
CA ALA A 460 -9.39 12.33 -0.21
C ALA A 460 -8.34 13.36 0.23
N TYR A 461 -8.09 13.44 1.53
CA TYR A 461 -7.11 14.40 2.05
C TYR A 461 -6.37 13.86 3.29
N ALA A 462 -5.20 14.44 3.54
CA ALA A 462 -4.42 14.28 4.76
C ALA A 462 -3.71 15.58 5.11
N VAL A 463 -3.38 15.79 6.38
CA VAL A 463 -2.59 16.94 6.83
C VAL A 463 -1.31 16.43 7.47
N LEU A 464 -0.17 16.84 6.92
CA LEU A 464 1.17 16.48 7.39
C LEU A 464 2.00 17.75 7.59
N GLY A 465 2.57 17.95 8.79
CA GLY A 465 3.37 19.13 9.09
C GLY A 465 2.61 20.46 8.91
N GLY A 466 1.29 20.45 9.19
CA GLY A 466 0.41 21.61 8.98
C GLY A 466 0.08 21.92 7.51
N LYS A 467 0.53 21.12 6.55
CA LYS A 467 0.24 21.25 5.12
C LYS A 467 -0.86 20.28 4.71
N LEU A 468 -1.82 20.77 3.92
CA LEU A 468 -2.89 19.95 3.37
C LEU A 468 -2.43 19.28 2.07
N TYR A 469 -2.62 17.98 2.00
CA TYR A 469 -2.43 17.14 0.83
C TYR A 469 -3.78 16.57 0.41
N GLY A 470 -4.02 16.44 -0.88
CA GLY A 470 -5.28 15.90 -1.36
C GLY A 470 -5.17 15.23 -2.71
N VAL A 471 -6.07 14.30 -2.95
CA VAL A 471 -6.21 13.60 -4.23
C VAL A 471 -7.37 14.22 -4.99
N THR A 472 -7.17 14.46 -6.28
CA THR A 472 -8.18 14.95 -7.22
C THR A 472 -8.31 14.01 -8.42
N GLY A 473 -9.43 14.08 -9.14
CA GLY A 473 -9.64 13.35 -10.39
C GLY A 473 -10.06 11.89 -10.22
N CYS A 474 -10.53 11.50 -9.04
CA CYS A 474 -11.16 10.19 -8.84
C CYS A 474 -12.60 10.25 -9.34
N GLU A 475 -12.89 9.70 -10.50
CA GLU A 475 -14.26 9.59 -10.97
C GLU A 475 -15.05 8.58 -10.13
N GLU A 476 -16.33 8.86 -9.88
CA GLU A 476 -17.24 7.91 -9.26
C GLU A 476 -17.44 6.71 -10.20
N GLY A 477 -17.04 5.53 -9.75
CA GLY A 477 -17.23 4.28 -10.48
C GLY A 477 -15.94 3.52 -10.78
N TRP A 478 -16.09 2.32 -11.29
CA TRP A 478 -15.05 1.31 -11.54
C TRP A 478 -14.15 1.62 -12.74
N GLN A 479 -14.25 2.80 -13.33
CA GLN A 479 -13.51 3.18 -14.53
C GLN A 479 -12.45 4.24 -14.21
N THR A 480 -11.35 4.04 -14.80
CA THR A 480 -10.15 4.85 -15.01
C THR A 480 -10.23 6.32 -14.64
N SER A 481 -9.49 6.70 -13.66
CA SER A 481 -9.25 8.11 -13.36
C SER A 481 -7.76 8.40 -13.38
N ASN A 482 -7.39 9.56 -13.88
CA ASN A 482 -6.05 10.09 -13.66
C ASN A 482 -6.05 10.79 -12.30
N ALA A 483 -5.94 9.99 -11.23
CA ALA A 483 -5.87 10.54 -9.89
C ALA A 483 -4.55 11.30 -9.71
N VAL A 484 -4.60 12.49 -9.13
CA VAL A 484 -3.44 13.33 -8.88
C VAL A 484 -3.31 13.60 -7.40
N LEU A 485 -2.16 13.26 -6.83
CA LEU A 485 -1.80 13.67 -5.48
C LEU A 485 -1.22 15.08 -5.53
N ASN A 486 -1.81 15.97 -4.76
CA ASN A 486 -1.47 17.39 -4.74
C ASN A 486 -1.14 17.85 -3.33
N ARG A 487 -0.31 18.90 -3.22
CA ARG A 487 -0.24 19.76 -2.06
C ARG A 487 -1.12 20.98 -2.31
N VAL A 488 -1.94 21.34 -1.34
CA VAL A 488 -2.76 22.55 -1.39
C VAL A 488 -1.92 23.75 -0.92
N ASN A 489 -1.86 24.80 -1.73
CA ASN A 489 -1.16 26.04 -1.40
C ASN A 489 -2.07 26.97 -0.57
N GLU A 490 -1.50 27.96 0.09
CA GLU A 490 -2.23 28.95 0.91
C GLU A 490 -3.31 29.71 0.12
N ASP A 491 -3.10 29.93 -1.18
CA ASP A 491 -4.07 30.59 -2.07
C ASP A 491 -5.14 29.64 -2.62
N GLY A 492 -5.17 28.39 -2.18
CA GLY A 492 -6.09 27.33 -2.61
C GLY A 492 -5.75 26.69 -3.95
N THR A 493 -4.65 27.08 -4.60
CA THR A 493 -4.16 26.39 -5.80
C THR A 493 -3.50 25.06 -5.43
N LEU A 494 -3.44 24.14 -6.40
CA LEU A 494 -2.85 22.83 -6.21
C LEU A 494 -1.46 22.77 -6.84
N THR A 495 -0.50 22.27 -6.07
CA THR A 495 0.82 21.86 -6.58
C THR A 495 0.83 20.35 -6.72
N ARG A 496 0.90 19.86 -7.95
CA ARG A 496 0.99 18.45 -8.26
C ARG A 496 2.27 17.84 -7.68
N ILE A 497 2.13 16.75 -6.95
CA ILE A 497 3.22 15.95 -6.40
C ILE A 497 3.41 14.70 -7.25
N ASP A 498 2.33 13.97 -7.49
CA ASP A 498 2.36 12.69 -8.18
C ASP A 498 1.09 12.47 -9.00
N GLU A 499 1.22 11.74 -10.11
CA GLU A 499 0.09 11.32 -10.93
C GLU A 499 0.05 9.80 -10.96
N THR A 500 -1.13 9.25 -10.78
CA THR A 500 -1.38 7.83 -10.80
C THR A 500 -2.68 7.54 -11.52
N TYR A 501 -2.80 6.33 -12.04
CA TYR A 501 -4.03 5.88 -12.66
C TYR A 501 -5.19 5.80 -11.66
N ARG A 502 -4.90 5.30 -10.44
CA ARG A 502 -5.91 5.09 -9.40
C ARG A 502 -5.33 5.25 -8.02
N TRP A 503 -5.95 6.12 -7.24
CA TRP A 503 -5.68 6.21 -5.81
C TRP A 503 -6.33 5.04 -5.07
N ARG A 504 -5.65 4.52 -4.05
CA ARG A 504 -6.16 3.45 -3.19
C ARG A 504 -6.34 3.90 -1.75
N GLU A 505 -5.28 4.35 -1.12
CA GLU A 505 -5.32 4.75 0.27
C GLU A 505 -4.16 5.66 0.64
N MET A 506 -4.35 6.48 1.67
CA MET A 506 -3.29 7.25 2.31
C MET A 506 -3.48 7.24 3.82
N ASP A 507 -2.37 7.32 4.55
CA ASP A 507 -2.38 7.41 6.01
C ASP A 507 -1.16 8.16 6.52
N ILE A 508 -1.28 8.82 7.67
CA ILE A 508 -0.17 9.45 8.37
C ILE A 508 0.44 8.43 9.32
N LYS A 509 1.74 8.23 9.20
CA LYS A 509 2.52 7.36 10.09
C LYS A 509 3.53 8.19 10.85
N THR A 510 3.51 8.09 12.16
CA THR A 510 4.49 8.75 13.04
C THR A 510 5.49 7.71 13.52
N ASP A 511 6.76 8.00 13.35
CA ASP A 511 7.85 7.18 13.87
C ASP A 511 7.86 7.24 15.39
N SER A 512 7.62 6.11 16.02
CA SER A 512 7.55 5.99 17.48
C SER A 512 8.89 6.27 18.19
N VAL A 513 10.01 6.28 17.47
CA VAL A 513 11.35 6.52 18.02
C VAL A 513 11.79 7.97 17.81
N THR A 514 11.60 8.51 16.60
CA THR A 514 12.08 9.84 16.21
C THR A 514 11.03 10.93 16.35
N GLY A 515 9.75 10.57 16.42
CA GLY A 515 8.61 11.50 16.41
C GLY A 515 8.30 12.13 15.06
N LYS A 516 9.06 11.83 14.01
CA LYS A 516 8.80 12.33 12.64
C LYS A 516 7.57 11.66 12.05
N SER A 517 6.80 12.43 11.31
CA SER A 517 5.61 11.93 10.63
C SER A 517 5.80 11.88 9.11
N TYR A 518 5.12 10.94 8.49
CA TYR A 518 5.19 10.70 7.04
C TYR A 518 3.78 10.45 6.49
N LEU A 519 3.52 10.94 5.31
CA LEU A 519 2.33 10.58 4.53
C LEU A 519 2.66 9.39 3.64
N VAL A 520 2.04 8.26 3.92
CA VAL A 520 2.19 7.01 3.17
C VAL A 520 1.01 6.87 2.24
N VAL A 521 1.27 6.79 0.93
CA VAL A 521 0.25 6.74 -0.12
C VAL A 521 0.40 5.49 -0.95
N SER A 522 -0.69 4.76 -1.13
CA SER A 522 -0.79 3.60 -2.01
C SER A 522 -1.63 3.92 -3.23
N CYS A 523 -1.15 3.61 -4.41
CA CYS A 523 -1.80 3.88 -5.68
C CYS A 523 -1.50 2.79 -6.73
N GLU A 524 -2.19 2.83 -7.87
CA GLU A 524 -1.97 1.97 -9.03
C GLU A 524 -1.61 2.84 -10.23
N ASP A 525 -0.64 2.40 -11.05
CA ASP A 525 -0.25 3.11 -12.26
C ASP A 525 -1.09 2.72 -13.49
N ASN A 526 -1.73 1.55 -13.45
CA ASN A 526 -2.61 1.03 -14.49
C ASN A 526 -3.48 -0.10 -13.90
N TRP A 527 -4.58 -0.46 -14.55
CA TRP A 527 -5.49 -1.55 -14.14
C TRP A 527 -4.79 -2.90 -13.90
N ASP A 528 -3.77 -3.22 -14.68
CA ASP A 528 -3.02 -4.48 -14.62
C ASP A 528 -1.64 -4.32 -13.99
N THR A 529 -1.30 -3.16 -13.45
CA THR A 529 0.01 -2.93 -12.82
C THR A 529 -0.03 -3.21 -11.33
N PRO A 530 1.09 -3.66 -10.77
CA PRO A 530 1.26 -3.73 -9.33
C PRO A 530 1.02 -2.38 -8.65
N TYR A 531 0.62 -2.43 -7.39
CA TYR A 531 0.53 -1.23 -6.57
C TYR A 531 1.85 -0.50 -6.49
N ARG A 532 1.77 0.80 -6.27
CA ARG A 532 2.91 1.69 -6.07
C ARG A 532 2.80 2.40 -4.72
N LEU A 533 3.94 2.54 -4.07
CA LEU A 533 4.10 3.26 -2.81
C LEU A 533 4.77 4.61 -3.05
N THR A 534 4.21 5.67 -2.47
CA THR A 534 4.83 6.98 -2.35
C THR A 534 4.83 7.39 -0.88
N VAL A 535 5.96 7.90 -0.38
CA VAL A 535 6.08 8.41 0.99
C VAL A 535 6.61 9.84 0.94
N ILE A 536 5.94 10.73 1.67
CA ILE A 536 6.25 12.16 1.74
C ILE A 536 6.57 12.49 3.19
N ASP A 537 7.62 13.27 3.42
CA ASP A 537 8.02 13.74 4.74
C ASP A 537 7.29 15.05 5.15
N GLU A 538 7.52 15.53 6.37
CA GLU A 538 6.92 16.78 6.89
C GLU A 538 7.33 18.04 6.11
N ASN A 539 8.44 18.00 5.38
CA ASN A 539 8.84 19.12 4.50
C ASN A 539 8.01 19.15 3.21
N GLY A 540 7.42 18.01 2.84
CA GLY A 540 6.67 17.81 1.61
C GLY A 540 7.53 17.23 0.49
N ASP A 541 8.69 16.68 0.84
CA ASP A 541 9.59 16.03 -0.10
C ASP A 541 9.21 14.55 -0.23
N ILE A 542 9.25 14.02 -1.47
CA ILE A 542 9.10 12.58 -1.70
C ILE A 542 10.39 11.90 -1.26
N VAL A 543 10.33 11.18 -0.13
CA VAL A 543 11.48 10.43 0.41
C VAL A 543 11.54 9.00 -0.10
N LEU A 544 10.43 8.47 -0.60
CA LEU A 544 10.36 7.14 -1.19
C LEU A 544 9.31 7.07 -2.29
N LYS A 545 9.67 6.45 -3.41
CA LYS A 545 8.74 6.10 -4.49
C LYS A 545 9.17 4.78 -5.11
N ASN A 546 8.32 3.75 -5.03
CA ASN A 546 8.62 2.44 -5.58
C ASN A 546 7.35 1.70 -6.02
N SER A 547 7.51 0.55 -6.69
CA SER A 547 6.39 -0.29 -7.17
C SER A 547 5.97 -1.35 -6.15
N ASP A 548 6.03 -1.06 -4.85
CA ASP A 548 5.57 -1.96 -3.81
C ASP A 548 4.08 -1.75 -3.52
N GLY A 549 3.35 -2.83 -3.33
CA GLY A 549 1.97 -2.80 -2.88
C GLY A 549 1.91 -2.75 -1.36
N VAL A 550 1.35 -1.70 -0.81
CA VAL A 550 1.28 -1.48 0.64
C VAL A 550 -0.14 -1.11 1.06
N ASN A 551 -0.60 -1.65 2.17
CA ASN A 551 -1.70 -1.06 2.90
C ASN A 551 -1.14 -0.04 3.91
N PRO A 552 -1.31 1.27 3.71
CA PRO A 552 -0.78 2.28 4.60
C PRO A 552 -1.22 2.12 6.05
N LYS A 553 -2.46 1.68 6.30
CA LYS A 553 -3.00 1.50 7.66
C LYS A 553 -2.31 0.39 8.44
N ALA A 554 -1.85 -0.66 7.76
CA ALA A 554 -1.17 -1.80 8.37
C ALA A 554 0.36 -1.65 8.40
N ALA A 555 0.90 -0.61 7.76
CA ALA A 555 2.31 -0.29 7.78
C ALA A 555 2.71 0.46 9.06
N THR A 556 3.99 0.37 9.44
CA THR A 556 4.54 1.02 10.64
C THR A 556 5.84 1.72 10.32
N VAL A 557 6.03 2.93 10.85
CA VAL A 557 7.32 3.62 10.84
C VAL A 557 7.96 3.52 12.22
N LYS A 558 9.21 3.03 12.27
CA LYS A 558 9.97 2.86 13.52
C LYS A 558 11.47 3.03 13.26
N GLY A 559 12.10 3.98 13.95
CA GLY A 559 13.54 4.22 13.86
C GLY A 559 14.01 4.63 12.46
N GLY A 560 13.27 5.45 11.76
CA GLY A 560 13.59 5.92 10.40
C GLY A 560 13.31 4.89 9.30
N LYS A 561 12.62 3.78 9.60
CA LYS A 561 12.27 2.73 8.64
C LYS A 561 10.77 2.57 8.52
N LEU A 562 10.28 2.38 7.30
CA LEU A 562 8.94 1.92 7.01
C LEU A 562 8.95 0.39 6.92
N TYR A 563 8.13 -0.27 7.73
CA TYR A 563 7.89 -1.71 7.72
C TYR A 563 6.51 -2.00 7.16
N TYR A 564 6.41 -2.92 6.22
CA TYR A 564 5.16 -3.22 5.53
C TYR A 564 5.12 -4.63 4.94
N TYR A 565 3.92 -5.11 4.68
CA TYR A 565 3.70 -6.27 3.82
C TYR A 565 3.57 -5.80 2.38
N ASN A 566 4.46 -6.28 1.51
CA ASN A 566 4.42 -5.98 0.09
C ASN A 566 3.50 -6.98 -0.61
N THR A 567 2.33 -6.50 -1.06
CA THR A 567 1.32 -7.34 -1.71
C THR A 567 1.76 -7.85 -3.07
N ASN A 568 2.64 -7.12 -3.78
CA ASN A 568 3.14 -7.52 -5.09
C ASN A 568 4.12 -8.70 -5.00
N SER A 569 4.93 -8.75 -3.95
CA SER A 569 5.90 -9.83 -3.72
C SER A 569 5.47 -10.86 -2.67
N GLU A 570 4.36 -10.61 -1.96
CA GLU A 570 3.85 -11.40 -0.82
C GLU A 570 4.87 -11.57 0.32
N ARG A 571 5.65 -10.52 0.61
CA ARG A 571 6.75 -10.55 1.59
C ARG A 571 6.67 -9.39 2.58
N ILE A 572 7.19 -9.62 3.77
CA ILE A 572 7.47 -8.51 4.68
C ILE A 572 8.72 -7.79 4.20
N CYS A 573 8.63 -6.48 4.14
CA CYS A 573 9.70 -5.60 3.68
C CYS A 573 9.92 -4.45 4.66
N SER A 574 11.11 -3.87 4.61
CA SER A 574 11.38 -2.56 5.20
C SER A 574 12.26 -1.71 4.28
N VAL A 575 12.17 -0.42 4.46
CA VAL A 575 12.97 0.57 3.71
C VAL A 575 13.29 1.76 4.62
N GLU A 576 14.49 2.30 4.51
CA GLU A 576 14.87 3.56 5.18
C GLU A 576 14.08 4.74 4.59
N LEU A 577 13.72 5.71 5.44
CA LEU A 577 12.99 6.92 5.07
C LEU A 577 13.84 8.18 5.25
#